data_54b8383ce689e1487a944bf29e1dd330
#
_entry.id   54b8383ce689e1487a944bf29e1dd330
#
_cell.length_a   1.000
_cell.length_b   1.000
_cell.length_c   1.000
_cell.angle_alpha   90.00
_cell.angle_beta   90.00
_cell.angle_gamma   90.00
#
_symmetry.space_group_name_H-M   'P 1'
#
loop_
_entity.id
_entity.type
_entity.pdbx_description
1 polymer ?
#
loop_
_entity_poly.entity_id
_entity_poly.type
_entity_poly.pdbx_seq_one_letter_code
_entity_poly.pdbx_strand_id
1 'polypeptide(L)'
;MNDHPLKVEHHRITSDGESIASKDYEDRYFQNNGFDESKEVYIDGNNLEERWRDFSGSCFTVGELGFGIGLNFLTTLHCWLKKERSFTLDYLGIDKKILEESNLTLLEEAFPNLNKEIKILKECDLVGHNGFECISIPHLKIRLILITEDVQ
;
A
#
# COMPACT_ATOMS: atom_id res chain seq x y z
N MET A 1 8.93 33.20 -13.60
CA MET A 1 8.59 31.77 -13.34
C MET A 1 8.87 31.53 -11.87
N ASN A 2 7.82 31.36 -11.06
CA ASN A 2 8.02 31.04 -9.65
C ASN A 2 8.28 29.53 -9.56
N ASP A 3 9.54 29.14 -9.49
CA ASP A 3 9.95 27.84 -9.03
C ASP A 3 9.66 27.76 -7.53
N HIS A 4 8.41 27.47 -7.17
CA HIS A 4 8.16 26.90 -5.87
C HIS A 4 8.55 25.43 -5.96
N PRO A 5 9.59 25.00 -5.23
CA PRO A 5 9.87 23.57 -5.12
C PRO A 5 8.62 22.91 -4.59
N LEU A 6 8.11 21.89 -5.32
CA LEU A 6 6.99 21.10 -4.88
C LEU A 6 7.31 20.59 -3.48
N LYS A 7 6.55 21.06 -2.50
CA LYS A 7 6.77 20.66 -1.10
C LYS A 7 6.34 19.20 -0.97
N VAL A 8 7.30 18.34 -0.68
CA VAL A 8 7.02 16.95 -0.36
C VAL A 8 6.29 16.90 0.97
N GLU A 9 5.09 16.31 0.97
CA GLU A 9 4.33 16.05 2.18
C GLU A 9 4.43 14.58 2.55
N HIS A 10 4.73 14.32 3.82
CA HIS A 10 4.89 12.98 4.38
C HIS A 10 3.74 12.65 5.33
N HIS A 11 3.37 11.38 5.42
CA HIS A 11 2.39 10.93 6.39
C HIS A 11 2.91 11.11 7.81
N ARG A 12 2.28 11.99 8.58
CA ARG A 12 2.53 12.11 10.02
C ARG A 12 1.54 11.23 10.76
N ILE A 13 2.02 10.13 11.30
CA ILE A 13 1.19 9.15 11.99
C ILE A 13 1.59 9.02 13.46
N THR A 14 0.67 8.53 14.25
CA THR A 14 0.88 8.16 15.65
C THR A 14 0.25 6.80 15.90
N SER A 15 0.86 6.03 16.79
CA SER A 15 0.33 4.76 17.24
C SER A 15 0.20 4.81 18.77
N ASP A 16 -0.88 4.27 19.30
CA ASP A 16 -1.09 4.02 20.73
C ASP A 16 -0.91 2.53 21.08
N GLY A 17 -0.40 1.73 20.13
CA GLY A 17 -0.23 0.28 20.23
C GLY A 17 -1.48 -0.50 19.84
N GLU A 18 -2.62 0.15 19.72
CA GLU A 18 -3.91 -0.47 19.36
C GLU A 18 -4.49 0.13 18.07
N SER A 19 -4.07 1.34 17.71
CA SER A 19 -4.54 2.04 16.51
C SER A 19 -3.43 2.87 15.87
N ILE A 20 -3.54 3.09 14.57
CA ILE A 20 -2.70 4.02 13.83
C ILE A 20 -3.59 5.14 13.31
N ALA A 21 -3.24 6.38 13.61
CA ALA A 21 -4.01 7.56 13.24
C ALA A 21 -3.14 8.60 12.54
N SER A 22 -3.76 9.35 11.62
CA SER A 22 -3.16 10.53 11.03
C SER A 22 -3.16 11.68 12.04
N LYS A 23 -2.01 12.36 12.19
CA LYS A 23 -1.93 13.61 12.97
C LYS A 23 -2.53 14.80 12.22
N ASP A 24 -2.66 14.70 10.90
CA ASP A 24 -3.06 15.82 10.05
C ASP A 24 -4.58 15.89 9.81
N TYR A 25 -5.26 14.75 9.87
CA TYR A 25 -6.68 14.65 9.52
C TYR A 25 -7.58 14.25 10.67
N GLU A 26 -7.04 14.04 11.90
CA GLU A 26 -7.76 13.46 13.04
C GLU A 26 -8.45 12.14 12.69
N ASP A 27 -7.99 11.49 11.64
CA ASP A 27 -8.57 10.28 11.09
C ASP A 27 -7.78 9.05 11.56
N ARG A 28 -8.50 8.01 11.91
CA ARG A 28 -7.89 6.74 12.33
C ARG A 28 -7.73 5.88 11.09
N TYR A 29 -6.48 5.55 10.75
CA TYR A 29 -6.24 4.61 9.66
C TYR A 29 -6.75 3.22 10.02
N PHE A 30 -6.54 2.77 11.28
CA PHE A 30 -6.95 1.43 11.72
C PHE A 30 -7.15 1.36 13.22
N GLN A 31 -8.09 0.50 13.64
CA GLN A 31 -8.24 -0.04 14.99
C GLN A 31 -7.70 -1.47 15.04
N ASN A 32 -7.77 -2.13 16.21
CA ASN A 32 -7.20 -3.46 16.53
C ASN A 32 -7.37 -4.57 15.48
N ASN A 33 -8.25 -4.41 14.50
CA ASN A 33 -8.57 -5.39 13.45
C ASN A 33 -8.31 -4.86 12.02
N GLY A 34 -7.42 -3.89 11.85
CA GLY A 34 -7.18 -3.25 10.55
C GLY A 34 -6.85 -4.21 9.42
N PHE A 35 -6.10 -5.28 9.69
CA PHE A 35 -5.83 -6.31 8.69
C PHE A 35 -7.09 -7.08 8.27
N ASP A 36 -7.89 -7.53 9.24
CA ASP A 36 -9.12 -8.28 8.96
C ASP A 36 -10.14 -7.39 8.25
N GLU A 37 -10.27 -6.13 8.68
CA GLU A 37 -11.11 -5.13 8.02
C GLU A 37 -10.66 -4.86 6.57
N SER A 38 -9.36 -4.62 6.36
CA SER A 38 -8.80 -4.45 5.03
C SER A 38 -9.04 -5.67 4.15
N LYS A 39 -8.88 -6.88 4.71
CA LYS A 39 -9.14 -8.12 3.99
C LYS A 39 -10.61 -8.25 3.62
N GLU A 40 -11.52 -8.06 4.56
CA GLU A 40 -12.96 -8.19 4.34
C GLU A 40 -13.47 -7.15 3.32
N VAL A 41 -13.11 -5.88 3.49
CA VAL A 41 -13.64 -4.80 2.65
C VAL A 41 -12.94 -4.77 1.28
N TYR A 42 -11.60 -4.91 1.26
CA TYR A 42 -10.82 -4.67 0.07
C TYR A 42 -10.60 -5.93 -0.77
N ILE A 43 -10.26 -7.06 -0.15
CA ILE A 43 -10.02 -8.32 -0.86
C ILE A 43 -11.34 -9.05 -1.14
N ASP A 44 -12.09 -9.36 -0.09
CA ASP A 44 -13.30 -10.17 -0.19
C ASP A 44 -14.45 -9.36 -0.83
N GLY A 45 -14.61 -8.08 -0.45
CA GLY A 45 -15.60 -7.18 -1.03
C GLY A 45 -15.44 -6.94 -2.54
N ASN A 46 -14.22 -7.04 -3.06
CA ASN A 46 -13.93 -6.95 -4.49
C ASN A 46 -13.76 -8.34 -5.17
N ASN A 47 -13.96 -9.42 -4.45
CA ASN A 47 -13.77 -10.81 -4.92
C ASN A 47 -12.39 -11.02 -5.59
N LEU A 48 -11.32 -10.41 -5.06
CA LEU A 48 -10.02 -10.41 -5.74
C LEU A 48 -9.44 -11.80 -5.91
N GLU A 49 -9.51 -12.67 -4.89
CA GLU A 49 -8.97 -14.04 -4.98
C GLU A 49 -9.69 -14.88 -6.04
N GLU A 50 -11.00 -14.71 -6.20
CA GLU A 50 -11.79 -15.37 -7.23
C GLU A 50 -11.47 -14.83 -8.62
N ARG A 51 -11.45 -13.49 -8.77
CA ARG A 51 -11.08 -12.83 -10.01
C ARG A 51 -9.68 -13.20 -10.47
N TRP A 52 -8.71 -13.32 -9.55
CA TRP A 52 -7.36 -13.80 -9.89
C TRP A 52 -7.33 -15.26 -10.32
N ARG A 53 -8.15 -16.12 -9.71
CA ARG A 53 -8.24 -17.54 -10.10
C ARG A 53 -8.72 -17.71 -11.53
N ASP A 54 -9.69 -16.89 -11.93
CA ASP A 54 -10.36 -16.99 -13.21
C ASP A 54 -9.73 -16.10 -14.29
N PHE A 55 -8.67 -15.35 -13.94
CA PHE A 55 -8.02 -14.42 -14.85
C PHE A 55 -7.10 -15.13 -15.84
N SER A 56 -7.28 -14.81 -17.14
CA SER A 56 -6.51 -15.38 -18.25
C SER A 56 -5.61 -14.38 -19.00
N GLY A 57 -5.56 -13.13 -18.54
CA GLY A 57 -4.69 -12.10 -19.11
C GLY A 57 -3.24 -12.17 -18.61
N SER A 58 -2.41 -11.26 -19.09
CA SER A 58 -0.99 -11.16 -18.70
C SER A 58 -0.72 -10.25 -17.52
N CYS A 59 -1.61 -9.30 -17.25
CA CYS A 59 -1.47 -8.31 -16.19
C CYS A 59 -2.84 -7.98 -15.61
N PHE A 60 -2.97 -8.09 -14.29
CA PHE A 60 -4.16 -7.69 -13.52
C PHE A 60 -3.85 -6.40 -12.77
N THR A 61 -4.70 -5.40 -12.90
CA THR A 61 -4.50 -4.09 -12.24
C THR A 61 -5.50 -3.90 -11.10
N VAL A 62 -4.98 -3.49 -9.96
CA VAL A 62 -5.75 -3.01 -8.81
C VAL A 62 -5.43 -1.54 -8.61
N GLY A 63 -6.44 -0.70 -8.46
CA GLY A 63 -6.29 0.73 -8.21
C GLY A 63 -6.87 1.12 -6.85
N GLU A 64 -6.18 1.99 -6.13
CA GLU A 64 -6.57 2.53 -4.83
C GLU A 64 -6.43 4.05 -4.82
N LEU A 65 -7.51 4.74 -4.44
CA LEU A 65 -7.49 6.17 -4.11
C LEU A 65 -7.32 6.31 -2.60
N GLY A 66 -6.32 7.10 -2.18
CA GLY A 66 -5.96 7.21 -0.77
C GLY A 66 -5.12 6.03 -0.30
N PHE A 67 -3.93 5.86 -0.90
CA PHE A 67 -3.00 4.77 -0.55
C PHE A 67 -2.61 4.75 0.93
N GLY A 68 -2.57 5.93 1.57
CA GLY A 68 -2.27 6.08 2.98
C GLY A 68 -0.91 5.52 3.33
N ILE A 69 -0.88 4.68 4.35
CA ILE A 69 0.34 3.99 4.80
C ILE A 69 0.52 2.61 4.17
N GLY A 70 -0.32 2.23 3.21
CA GLY A 70 -0.16 1.04 2.38
C GLY A 70 -0.73 -0.25 2.96
N LEU A 71 -1.64 -0.21 3.95
CA LEU A 71 -2.18 -1.44 4.54
C LEU A 71 -2.96 -2.28 3.53
N ASN A 72 -3.79 -1.68 2.69
CA ASN A 72 -4.54 -2.42 1.67
C ASN A 72 -3.60 -3.08 0.65
N PHE A 73 -2.50 -2.41 0.28
CA PHE A 73 -1.46 -3.02 -0.54
C PHE A 73 -0.80 -4.21 0.16
N LEU A 74 -0.41 -4.06 1.43
CA LEU A 74 0.23 -5.14 2.19
C LEU A 74 -0.72 -6.33 2.38
N THR A 75 -2.01 -6.07 2.63
CA THR A 75 -3.05 -7.11 2.70
C THR A 75 -3.23 -7.81 1.35
N THR A 76 -3.20 -7.05 0.26
CA THR A 76 -3.26 -7.58 -1.11
C THR A 76 -2.03 -8.45 -1.40
N LEU A 77 -0.84 -7.98 -1.06
CA LEU A 77 0.42 -8.72 -1.19
C LEU A 77 0.38 -10.03 -0.38
N HIS A 78 -0.13 -9.99 0.86
CA HIS A 78 -0.32 -11.18 1.69
C HIS A 78 -1.19 -12.23 1.01
N CYS A 79 -2.33 -11.83 0.44
CA CYS A 79 -3.22 -12.74 -0.27
C CYS A 79 -2.62 -13.20 -1.61
N TRP A 80 -1.89 -12.33 -2.31
CA TRP A 80 -1.20 -12.64 -3.55
C TRP A 80 -0.15 -13.74 -3.38
N LEU A 81 0.64 -13.66 -2.34
CA LEU A 81 1.74 -14.59 -2.05
C LEU A 81 1.30 -16.00 -1.65
N LYS A 82 0.01 -16.22 -1.37
CA LYS A 82 -0.51 -17.56 -1.01
C LYS A 82 -0.48 -18.55 -2.15
N LYS A 83 -0.46 -18.10 -3.41
CA LYS A 83 -0.50 -18.94 -4.60
C LYS A 83 0.37 -18.36 -5.71
N GLU A 84 1.07 -19.22 -6.43
CA GLU A 84 1.74 -18.82 -7.66
C GLU A 84 0.72 -18.45 -8.75
N ARG A 85 1.10 -17.45 -9.57
CA ARG A 85 0.27 -16.97 -10.66
C ARG A 85 1.06 -16.86 -11.95
N SER A 86 0.39 -17.00 -13.09
CA SER A 86 1.01 -16.91 -14.42
C SER A 86 1.10 -15.46 -14.94
N PHE A 87 0.43 -14.52 -14.30
CA PHE A 87 0.34 -13.10 -14.70
C PHE A 87 0.94 -12.17 -13.65
N THR A 88 1.13 -10.92 -14.01
CA THR A 88 1.65 -9.87 -13.12
C THR A 88 0.49 -9.13 -12.45
N LEU A 89 0.68 -8.74 -11.20
CA LEU A 89 -0.18 -7.79 -10.49
C LEU A 89 0.43 -6.39 -10.56
N ASP A 90 -0.29 -5.46 -11.12
CA ASP A 90 -0.02 -4.04 -11.02
C ASP A 90 -0.91 -3.44 -9.94
N TYR A 91 -0.30 -2.92 -8.88
CA TYR A 91 -1.00 -2.21 -7.83
C TYR A 91 -0.73 -0.72 -7.97
N LEU A 92 -1.77 0.05 -8.26
CA LEU A 92 -1.72 1.48 -8.45
C LEU A 92 -2.28 2.19 -7.21
N GLY A 93 -1.42 2.85 -6.45
CA GLY A 93 -1.81 3.67 -5.30
C GLY A 93 -1.69 5.16 -5.63
N ILE A 94 -2.73 5.93 -5.33
CA ILE A 94 -2.74 7.39 -5.51
C ILE A 94 -2.96 8.03 -4.15
N ASP A 95 -2.06 8.93 -3.76
CA ASP A 95 -2.18 9.71 -2.53
C ASP A 95 -1.49 11.06 -2.71
N LYS A 96 -1.84 12.03 -1.88
CA LYS A 96 -1.12 13.30 -1.82
C LYS A 96 0.13 13.28 -0.95
N LYS A 97 0.32 12.24 -0.18
CA LYS A 97 1.44 12.06 0.75
C LYS A 97 2.27 10.85 0.39
N ILE A 98 3.56 10.96 0.66
CA ILE A 98 4.53 9.90 0.39
C ILE A 98 4.60 8.94 1.57
N LEU A 99 4.69 7.65 1.26
CA LEU A 99 5.03 6.62 2.22
C LEU A 99 6.51 6.72 2.59
N GLU A 100 6.81 6.69 3.89
CA GLU A 100 8.16 6.71 4.43
C GLU A 100 8.51 5.40 5.15
N GLU A 101 9.80 5.14 5.28
CA GLU A 101 10.31 3.98 6.05
C GLU A 101 9.84 4.00 7.50
N SER A 102 9.73 5.19 8.11
CA SER A 102 9.18 5.37 9.46
C SER A 102 7.74 4.85 9.59
N ASN A 103 6.92 5.00 8.54
CA ASN A 103 5.56 4.48 8.49
C ASN A 103 5.55 2.94 8.47
N LEU A 104 6.49 2.33 7.74
CA LEU A 104 6.64 0.87 7.68
C LEU A 104 7.05 0.28 9.02
N THR A 105 7.86 0.99 9.80
CA THR A 105 8.24 0.56 11.15
C THR A 105 7.04 0.52 12.09
N LEU A 106 6.17 1.53 12.04
CA LEU A 106 4.93 1.55 12.83
C LEU A 106 3.94 0.45 12.40
N LEU A 107 3.87 0.17 11.09
CA LEU A 107 3.06 -0.96 10.59
C LEU A 107 3.59 -2.31 11.07
N GLU A 108 4.91 -2.48 11.13
CA GLU A 108 5.55 -3.71 11.63
C GLU A 108 5.21 -3.98 13.10
N GLU A 109 5.16 -2.94 13.92
CA GLU A 109 4.74 -3.03 15.32
C GLU A 109 3.26 -3.34 15.47
N ALA A 110 2.41 -2.71 14.66
CA ALA A 110 0.95 -2.85 14.72
C ALA A 110 0.43 -4.15 14.08
N PHE A 111 1.11 -4.66 13.06
CA PHE A 111 0.68 -5.82 12.26
C PHE A 111 1.79 -6.88 12.13
N PRO A 112 2.14 -7.61 13.22
CA PRO A 112 3.19 -8.63 13.19
C PRO A 112 2.93 -9.75 12.16
N ASN A 113 1.67 -10.01 11.83
CA ASN A 113 1.25 -10.97 10.81
C ASN A 113 1.58 -10.54 9.36
N LEU A 114 1.94 -9.27 9.15
CA LEU A 114 2.37 -8.71 7.85
C LEU A 114 3.87 -8.44 7.78
N ASN A 115 4.66 -8.87 8.77
CA ASN A 115 6.09 -8.58 8.82
C ASN A 115 6.86 -9.05 7.59
N LYS A 116 6.45 -10.15 6.96
CA LYS A 116 7.04 -10.64 5.72
C LYS A 116 6.83 -9.65 4.56
N GLU A 117 5.60 -9.17 4.41
CA GLU A 117 5.19 -8.24 3.36
C GLU A 117 5.82 -6.87 3.56
N ILE A 118 5.85 -6.39 4.81
CA ILE A 118 6.49 -5.12 5.19
C ILE A 118 8.00 -5.17 4.90
N LYS A 119 8.66 -6.28 5.22
CA LYS A 119 10.08 -6.47 4.92
C LYS A 119 10.35 -6.41 3.41
N ILE A 120 9.52 -7.05 2.59
CA ILE A 120 9.62 -6.96 1.14
C ILE A 120 9.55 -5.49 0.69
N LEU A 121 8.62 -4.72 1.23
CA LEU A 121 8.46 -3.32 0.88
C LEU A 121 9.64 -2.45 1.36
N LYS A 122 10.19 -2.71 2.55
CA LYS A 122 11.41 -2.05 3.06
C LYS A 122 12.63 -2.30 2.17
N GLU A 123 12.74 -3.51 1.61
CA GLU A 123 13.85 -3.88 0.72
C GLU A 123 13.76 -3.22 -0.67
N CYS A 124 12.62 -2.62 -1.00
CA CYS A 124 12.38 -2.01 -2.32
C CYS A 124 12.94 -0.59 -2.47
N ASP A 125 13.62 -0.04 -1.48
CA ASP A 125 14.24 1.29 -1.53
C ASP A 125 13.26 2.39 -1.99
N LEU A 126 12.21 2.61 -1.18
CA LEU A 126 11.21 3.65 -1.43
C LEU A 126 11.87 5.03 -1.37
N VAL A 127 12.09 5.63 -2.52
CA VAL A 127 12.83 6.90 -2.63
C VAL A 127 11.95 8.12 -2.29
N GLY A 128 10.64 7.94 -2.31
CA GLY A 128 9.68 8.97 -1.93
C GLY A 128 9.72 10.19 -2.86
N HIS A 129 9.48 9.99 -4.14
CA HIS A 129 9.40 11.08 -5.11
C HIS A 129 7.98 11.65 -5.23
N ASN A 130 7.89 12.96 -5.39
CA ASN A 130 6.67 13.57 -5.90
C ASN A 130 6.42 13.12 -7.35
N GLY A 131 5.16 12.82 -7.65
CA GLY A 131 4.72 12.46 -8.98
C GLY A 131 4.56 10.95 -9.13
N PHE A 132 5.47 10.29 -9.80
CA PHE A 132 5.32 8.89 -10.18
C PHE A 132 6.52 8.06 -9.71
N GLU A 133 6.26 6.97 -9.02
CA GLU A 133 7.24 5.98 -8.62
C GLU A 133 6.75 4.57 -9.00
N CYS A 134 7.60 3.77 -9.60
CA CYS A 134 7.28 2.39 -9.98
C CYS A 134 8.31 1.43 -9.38
N ILE A 135 7.85 0.58 -8.48
CA ILE A 135 8.65 -0.43 -7.80
C ILE A 135 8.31 -1.78 -8.39
N SER A 136 9.27 -2.41 -9.06
CA SER A 136 9.10 -3.72 -9.65
C SER A 136 9.74 -4.80 -8.79
N ILE A 137 8.98 -5.86 -8.50
CA ILE A 137 9.43 -7.05 -7.76
C ILE A 137 9.21 -8.28 -8.67
N PRO A 138 10.10 -8.51 -9.65
CA PRO A 138 9.85 -9.47 -10.74
C PRO A 138 9.64 -10.90 -10.26
N HIS A 139 10.38 -11.35 -9.25
CA HIS A 139 10.28 -12.71 -8.72
C HIS A 139 8.95 -12.98 -8.00
N LEU A 140 8.24 -11.93 -7.57
CA LEU A 140 6.88 -12.00 -7.02
C LEU A 140 5.81 -11.66 -8.07
N LYS A 141 6.21 -11.25 -9.27
CA LYS A 141 5.33 -10.79 -10.36
C LYS A 141 4.43 -9.63 -9.91
N ILE A 142 5.00 -8.66 -9.20
CA ILE A 142 4.30 -7.48 -8.70
C ILE A 142 5.01 -6.22 -9.17
N ARG A 143 4.20 -5.21 -9.53
CA ARG A 143 4.63 -3.82 -9.66
C ARG A 143 3.75 -2.96 -8.75
N LEU A 144 4.38 -2.22 -7.85
CA LEU A 144 3.72 -1.17 -7.07
C LEU A 144 3.97 0.16 -7.76
N ILE A 145 2.93 0.82 -8.15
CA ILE A 145 2.94 2.10 -8.84
C ILE A 145 2.32 3.14 -7.91
N LEU A 146 3.13 4.09 -7.45
CA LEU A 146 2.67 5.16 -6.57
C LEU A 146 2.62 6.48 -7.33
N ILE A 147 1.49 7.15 -7.24
CA ILE A 147 1.28 8.49 -7.77
C ILE A 147 1.01 9.42 -6.60
N THR A 148 1.91 10.39 -6.41
CA THR A 148 1.77 11.41 -5.38
C THR A 148 1.19 12.67 -6.00
N GLU A 149 -0.11 12.88 -5.80
CA GLU A 149 -0.83 14.04 -6.33
C GLU A 149 -2.06 14.33 -5.45
N ASP A 150 -2.45 15.59 -5.39
CA ASP A 150 -3.68 16.00 -4.69
C ASP A 150 -4.89 15.64 -5.56
N VAL A 151 -5.55 14.56 -5.19
CA VAL A 151 -6.79 14.11 -5.84
C VAL A 151 -7.94 14.89 -5.22
N GLN A 152 -8.39 15.96 -5.89
CA GLN A 152 -9.56 16.75 -5.50
C GLN A 152 -10.85 16.14 -6.03
#